data_03394f01e6873566b343eb32afab544e
#
_entry.id   03394f01e6873566b343eb32afab544e
#
_cell.length_a   1.000
_cell.length_b   1.000
_cell.length_c   1.000
_cell.angle_alpha   90.00
_cell.angle_beta   90.00
_cell.angle_gamma   90.00
#
_symmetry.space_group_name_H-M   'P 1'
#
loop_
_entity.id
_entity.type
_entity.pdbx_description
1 polymer ?
#
loop_
_entity_poly.entity_id
_entity_poly.type
_entity_poly.pdbx_seq_one_letter_code
_entity_poly.pdbx_strand_id
1 'polypeptide(L)'
;TPASESIARMPEVWRQCINGDGPVDLSGVETLSENYHMFSDGALTSKVTAFFGSKSLRGRINALDYKDYPKVFRDKAFRGNLYELEDIVLNTQSLLQQLSKPYSTAIYRDAPEVNTDNEGNITGITLSTGETLTAEIYIFAAGAGNATLLKNAKAANISMQRRPLHQVAAKGNLPSIYAHAVSIRSASKPRLTITTHHCLDGDNVWYLGGNLAETGVGKSGEEQIEVARREVKDLLPWIDIDNLSWTSFHIDRAEPAQENHSRPDFPFVHHSDNALVCWPTKLTLTPMLAEQVSHAISITPNLSAPPKYNLPHATVGISPWDDLF
;
A
#
# COMPACT_ATOMS: atom_id res chain seq x y z
N THR A 1 -16.35 -7.98 15.36
CA THR A 1 -15.48 -7.64 16.51
C THR A 1 -15.14 -6.15 16.45
N PRO A 2 -14.81 -5.48 17.58
CA PRO A 2 -14.42 -4.06 17.59
C PRO A 2 -13.31 -3.74 16.59
N ALA A 3 -12.35 -4.64 16.44
CA ALA A 3 -11.27 -4.51 15.48
C ALA A 3 -11.74 -4.52 14.01
N SER A 4 -12.73 -5.37 13.68
CA SER A 4 -13.33 -5.38 12.33
C SER A 4 -14.10 -4.09 12.02
N GLU A 5 -14.73 -3.49 13.03
CA GLU A 5 -15.44 -2.22 12.90
C GLU A 5 -14.47 -1.06 12.70
N SER A 6 -13.34 -1.06 13.40
CA SER A 6 -12.30 -0.05 13.21
C SER A 6 -11.71 -0.08 11.80
N ILE A 7 -11.39 -1.27 11.27
CA ILE A 7 -10.95 -1.40 9.87
C ILE A 7 -12.04 -0.91 8.91
N ALA A 8 -13.28 -1.26 9.18
CA ALA A 8 -14.42 -0.89 8.37
C ALA A 8 -14.65 0.63 8.29
N ARG A 9 -14.15 1.42 9.22
CA ARG A 9 -14.25 2.89 9.23
C ARG A 9 -13.15 3.58 8.43
N MET A 10 -12.09 2.89 8.04
CA MET A 10 -10.93 3.53 7.40
C MET A 10 -11.25 4.26 6.09
N PRO A 11 -12.08 3.74 5.17
CA PRO A 11 -12.46 4.49 3.98
C PRO A 11 -13.11 5.85 4.30
N GLU A 12 -13.93 5.91 5.34
CA GLU A 12 -14.55 7.17 5.78
C GLU A 12 -13.51 8.14 6.37
N VAL A 13 -12.58 7.65 7.19
CA VAL A 13 -11.48 8.46 7.72
C VAL A 13 -10.62 9.04 6.59
N TRP A 14 -10.31 8.24 5.57
CA TRP A 14 -9.61 8.73 4.39
C TRP A 14 -10.38 9.83 3.66
N ARG A 15 -11.70 9.65 3.44
CA ARG A 15 -12.54 10.68 2.80
C ARG A 15 -12.58 11.97 3.60
N GLN A 16 -12.72 11.90 4.91
CA GLN A 16 -12.65 13.07 5.78
C GLN A 16 -11.32 13.80 5.64
N CYS A 17 -10.19 13.08 5.63
CA CYS A 17 -8.88 13.69 5.39
C CYS A 17 -8.78 14.37 4.01
N ILE A 18 -9.27 13.72 2.96
CA ILE A 18 -9.26 14.26 1.58
C ILE A 18 -10.16 15.50 1.47
N ASN A 19 -11.26 15.55 2.20
CA ASN A 19 -12.16 16.70 2.24
C ASN A 19 -11.63 17.83 3.15
N GLY A 20 -10.52 17.62 3.87
CA GLY A 20 -9.95 18.60 4.81
C GLY A 20 -10.61 18.64 6.18
N ASP A 21 -11.56 17.73 6.46
CA ASP A 21 -12.32 17.65 7.73
C ASP A 21 -11.75 16.57 8.68
N GLY A 22 -10.72 15.83 8.24
CA GLY A 22 -10.14 14.72 8.97
C GLY A 22 -9.01 15.13 9.92
N PRO A 23 -8.42 14.16 10.63
CA PRO A 23 -7.29 14.41 11.55
C PRO A 23 -6.02 14.92 10.83
N VAL A 24 -5.91 14.73 9.52
CA VAL A 24 -4.84 15.26 8.66
C VAL A 24 -5.49 15.86 7.42
N ASP A 25 -5.08 17.07 7.05
CA ASP A 25 -5.55 17.73 5.83
C ASP A 25 -4.85 17.14 4.59
N LEU A 26 -5.59 16.39 3.80
CA LEU A 26 -5.18 15.80 2.53
C LEU A 26 -5.96 16.35 1.33
N SER A 27 -6.54 17.54 1.45
CA SER A 27 -7.38 18.16 0.40
C SER A 27 -6.63 18.44 -0.91
N GLY A 28 -5.29 18.41 -0.90
CA GLY A 28 -4.47 18.52 -2.12
C GLY A 28 -4.09 17.17 -2.76
N VAL A 29 -4.58 16.05 -2.25
CA VAL A 29 -4.25 14.73 -2.78
C VAL A 29 -5.13 14.40 -3.97
N GLU A 30 -4.51 13.95 -5.06
CA GLU A 30 -5.23 13.50 -6.25
C GLU A 30 -5.91 12.15 -6.00
N THR A 31 -7.23 12.11 -6.16
CA THR A 31 -8.02 10.87 -6.15
C THR A 31 -8.14 10.32 -7.56
N LEU A 32 -7.61 9.12 -7.79
CA LEU A 32 -7.66 8.43 -9.07
C LEU A 32 -9.01 7.74 -9.29
N SER A 33 -9.63 7.26 -8.21
CA SER A 33 -10.98 6.69 -8.24
C SER A 33 -11.64 6.82 -6.87
N GLU A 34 -12.90 7.21 -6.85
CA GLU A 34 -13.73 7.30 -5.63
C GLU A 34 -14.13 5.93 -5.11
N ASN A 35 -14.14 4.92 -5.98
CA ASN A 35 -14.52 3.56 -5.65
C ASN A 35 -13.59 2.55 -6.31
N TYR A 36 -13.45 1.40 -5.69
CA TYR A 36 -12.80 0.25 -6.30
C TYR A 36 -13.86 -0.75 -6.76
N HIS A 37 -13.64 -1.42 -7.86
CA HIS A 37 -14.60 -2.39 -8.37
C HIS A 37 -14.17 -3.82 -8.11
N MET A 38 -15.14 -4.72 -8.22
CA MET A 38 -14.87 -6.14 -8.23
C MET A 38 -15.78 -6.83 -9.23
N PHE A 39 -15.22 -7.74 -10.01
CA PHE A 39 -15.95 -8.53 -10.98
C PHE A 39 -15.55 -10.01 -10.93
N SER A 40 -16.43 -10.86 -11.39
CA SER A 40 -16.18 -12.30 -11.54
C SER A 40 -16.10 -12.70 -13.01
N ASP A 41 -15.34 -13.75 -13.29
CA ASP A 41 -15.18 -14.34 -14.64
C ASP A 41 -16.39 -15.17 -15.12
N GLY A 42 -17.55 -15.07 -14.46
CA GLY A 42 -18.79 -15.77 -14.83
C GLY A 42 -19.93 -15.59 -13.83
N ALA A 43 -21.10 -16.12 -14.17
CA ALA A 43 -22.36 -15.98 -13.43
C ALA A 43 -22.39 -16.73 -12.08
N LEU A 44 -21.53 -16.39 -11.13
CA LEU A 44 -21.45 -17.03 -9.81
C LEU A 44 -21.67 -16.07 -8.66
N THR A 45 -22.93 -15.66 -8.50
CA THR A 45 -23.40 -14.87 -7.37
C THR A 45 -23.14 -15.51 -6.00
N SER A 46 -23.21 -16.85 -5.88
CA SER A 46 -23.08 -17.55 -4.60
C SER A 46 -21.65 -17.63 -4.04
N LYS A 47 -20.62 -17.60 -4.89
CA LYS A 47 -19.22 -17.71 -4.45
C LYS A 47 -18.52 -16.36 -4.27
N VAL A 48 -18.97 -15.35 -4.95
CA VAL A 48 -18.66 -13.95 -4.64
C VAL A 48 -19.11 -13.66 -3.21
N THR A 49 -20.31 -14.11 -2.81
CA THR A 49 -20.81 -13.99 -1.44
C THR A 49 -19.92 -14.74 -0.42
N ALA A 50 -19.31 -15.88 -0.78
CA ALA A 50 -18.40 -16.62 0.10
C ALA A 50 -17.02 -15.93 0.26
N PHE A 51 -16.49 -15.28 -0.78
CA PHE A 51 -15.30 -14.44 -0.69
C PHE A 51 -15.52 -13.29 0.31
N PHE A 52 -16.72 -12.72 0.33
CA PHE A 52 -17.12 -11.66 1.25
C PHE A 52 -17.43 -12.12 2.66
N GLY A 53 -17.95 -13.33 2.80
CA GLY A 53 -18.27 -13.90 4.12
C GLY A 53 -17.04 -14.16 4.98
N SER A 54 -15.86 -14.29 4.36
CA SER A 54 -14.62 -14.63 5.05
C SER A 54 -13.84 -13.46 5.64
N LYS A 55 -14.02 -12.21 5.16
CA LYS A 55 -13.23 -11.05 5.62
C LYS A 55 -14.03 -9.76 5.60
N SER A 56 -14.32 -9.22 6.78
CA SER A 56 -14.48 -7.77 7.13
C SER A 56 -15.25 -6.82 6.18
N LEU A 57 -15.83 -7.29 5.09
CA LEU A 57 -16.50 -6.47 4.08
C LEU A 57 -18.02 -6.41 4.25
N ARG A 58 -18.53 -6.81 5.42
CA ARG A 58 -19.96 -6.78 5.71
C ARG A 58 -20.50 -5.36 5.59
N GLY A 59 -21.30 -5.10 4.56
CA GLY A 59 -22.07 -3.88 4.37
C GLY A 59 -21.43 -2.83 3.46
N ARG A 60 -20.32 -3.13 2.75
CA ARG A 60 -19.58 -2.15 1.95
C ARG A 60 -19.41 -2.54 0.49
N ILE A 61 -20.35 -3.32 -0.03
CA ILE A 61 -20.34 -3.82 -1.40
C ILE A 61 -21.71 -3.63 -1.99
N ASN A 62 -21.76 -2.85 -3.05
CA ASN A 62 -22.97 -2.60 -3.80
C ASN A 62 -22.89 -3.33 -5.14
N ALA A 63 -23.89 -4.18 -5.42
CA ALA A 63 -24.06 -4.70 -6.77
C ALA A 63 -24.50 -3.54 -7.67
N LEU A 64 -23.81 -3.34 -8.78
CA LEU A 64 -24.16 -2.29 -9.75
C LEU A 64 -25.17 -2.82 -10.74
N ASP A 65 -26.11 -1.97 -11.14
CA ASP A 65 -26.93 -2.18 -12.32
C ASP A 65 -26.08 -1.92 -13.59
N TYR A 66 -26.38 -2.61 -14.70
CA TYR A 66 -25.64 -2.44 -15.95
C TYR A 66 -25.55 -0.98 -16.45
N LYS A 67 -26.58 -0.17 -16.19
CA LYS A 67 -26.60 1.27 -16.52
C LYS A 67 -25.53 2.08 -15.78
N ASP A 68 -25.11 1.60 -14.60
CA ASP A 68 -24.14 2.25 -13.71
C ASP A 68 -22.71 1.69 -13.90
N TYR A 69 -22.53 0.68 -14.77
CA TYR A 69 -21.20 0.14 -15.06
C TYR A 69 -20.29 1.21 -15.66
N PRO A 70 -19.02 1.33 -15.27
CA PRO A 70 -18.03 2.07 -16.02
C PRO A 70 -17.99 1.64 -17.48
N LYS A 71 -17.70 2.58 -18.39
CA LYS A 71 -17.74 2.34 -19.86
C LYS A 71 -16.98 1.08 -20.27
N VAL A 72 -15.85 0.81 -19.65
CA VAL A 72 -14.98 -0.33 -19.95
C VAL A 72 -15.66 -1.68 -19.70
N PHE A 73 -16.63 -1.76 -18.77
CA PHE A 73 -17.38 -2.98 -18.45
C PHE A 73 -18.74 -3.06 -19.16
N ARG A 74 -19.07 -2.13 -20.05
CA ARG A 74 -20.31 -2.15 -20.85
C ARG A 74 -20.15 -2.90 -22.18
N ASP A 75 -18.99 -3.51 -22.41
CA ASP A 75 -18.77 -4.32 -23.60
C ASP A 75 -19.63 -5.59 -23.57
N LYS A 76 -20.10 -6.01 -24.74
CA LYS A 76 -20.94 -7.22 -24.89
C LYS A 76 -20.21 -8.53 -24.54
N ALA A 77 -18.88 -8.51 -24.52
CA ALA A 77 -18.07 -9.65 -24.10
C ALA A 77 -18.01 -9.80 -22.58
N PHE A 78 -18.27 -8.74 -21.81
CA PHE A 78 -18.37 -8.83 -20.37
C PHE A 78 -19.63 -9.61 -19.97
N ARG A 79 -19.44 -10.74 -19.29
CA ARG A 79 -20.52 -11.65 -18.88
C ARG A 79 -20.70 -11.73 -17.36
N GLY A 80 -19.85 -11.04 -16.60
CA GLY A 80 -19.86 -11.05 -15.14
C GLY A 80 -20.81 -10.04 -14.52
N ASN A 81 -20.86 -10.06 -13.19
CA ASN A 81 -21.47 -9.00 -12.40
C ASN A 81 -20.38 -8.08 -11.89
N LEU A 82 -20.68 -6.79 -11.83
CA LEU A 82 -19.80 -5.78 -11.27
C LEU A 82 -20.33 -5.30 -9.92
N TYR A 83 -19.43 -5.22 -8.97
CA TYR A 83 -19.69 -4.73 -7.62
C TYR A 83 -18.81 -3.52 -7.36
N GLU A 84 -19.34 -2.57 -6.62
CA GLU A 84 -18.62 -1.40 -6.12
C GLU A 84 -18.19 -1.61 -4.68
N LEU A 85 -16.94 -1.28 -4.39
CA LEU A 85 -16.33 -1.26 -3.06
C LEU A 85 -16.12 0.21 -2.64
N GLU A 86 -16.27 0.50 -1.36
CA GLU A 86 -16.07 1.85 -0.82
C GLU A 86 -14.58 2.30 -0.77
N ASP A 87 -13.66 1.43 -1.16
CA ASP A 87 -12.23 1.77 -1.19
C ASP A 87 -11.94 2.83 -2.26
N ILE A 88 -11.21 3.87 -1.88
CA ILE A 88 -10.73 4.92 -2.77
C ILE A 88 -9.33 4.59 -3.30
N VAL A 89 -9.00 5.13 -4.45
CA VAL A 89 -7.66 5.01 -5.03
C VAL A 89 -7.02 6.38 -5.13
N LEU A 90 -5.87 6.53 -4.49
CA LEU A 90 -5.14 7.79 -4.43
C LEU A 90 -3.87 7.73 -5.28
N ASN A 91 -3.50 8.86 -5.85
CA ASN A 91 -2.15 9.05 -6.38
C ASN A 91 -1.17 9.09 -5.20
N THR A 92 -0.35 8.04 -5.06
CA THR A 92 0.55 7.88 -3.91
C THR A 92 1.65 8.93 -3.89
N GLN A 93 2.09 9.45 -5.03
CA GLN A 93 3.08 10.52 -5.09
C GLN A 93 2.49 11.84 -4.55
N SER A 94 1.28 12.21 -4.97
CA SER A 94 0.60 13.40 -4.45
C SER A 94 0.29 13.26 -2.95
N LEU A 95 -0.06 12.05 -2.49
CA LEU A 95 -0.24 11.76 -1.07
C LEU A 95 1.03 12.03 -0.26
N LEU A 96 2.18 11.51 -0.70
CA LEU A 96 3.46 11.73 -0.03
C LEU A 96 3.88 13.19 -0.07
N GLN A 97 3.64 13.88 -1.18
CA GLN A 97 3.90 15.32 -1.30
C GLN A 97 3.07 16.12 -0.29
N GLN A 98 1.77 15.84 -0.19
CA GLN A 98 0.88 16.54 0.74
C GLN A 98 1.23 16.25 2.20
N LEU A 99 1.54 14.99 2.55
CA LEU A 99 1.96 14.60 3.90
C LEU A 99 3.30 15.21 4.31
N SER A 100 4.26 15.32 3.40
CA SER A 100 5.59 15.84 3.69
C SER A 100 5.67 17.37 3.67
N LYS A 101 4.78 18.05 2.96
CA LYS A 101 4.81 19.50 2.75
C LYS A 101 4.94 20.33 4.04
N PRO A 102 4.17 20.10 5.12
CA PRO A 102 4.30 20.86 6.35
C PRO A 102 5.64 20.65 7.07
N TYR A 103 6.32 19.54 6.79
CA TYR A 103 7.53 19.09 7.48
C TYR A 103 8.77 19.10 6.57
N SER A 104 8.68 19.67 5.39
CA SER A 104 9.74 19.62 4.36
C SER A 104 11.11 20.11 4.85
N THR A 105 11.14 21.05 5.79
CA THR A 105 12.38 21.56 6.41
C THR A 105 12.92 20.68 7.53
N ALA A 106 12.18 19.66 7.97
CA ALA A 106 12.55 18.72 9.02
C ALA A 106 12.79 17.30 8.52
N ILE A 107 12.56 17.04 7.23
CA ILE A 107 12.75 15.71 6.63
C ILE A 107 14.08 15.71 5.89
N TYR A 108 15.03 14.92 6.39
CA TYR A 108 16.37 14.77 5.84
C TYR A 108 16.58 13.41 5.22
N ARG A 109 17.46 13.33 4.22
CA ARG A 109 17.92 12.09 3.62
C ARG A 109 19.28 11.73 4.22
N ASP A 110 19.33 10.57 4.91
CA ASP A 110 20.56 10.08 5.50
C ASP A 110 20.53 8.54 5.61
N ALA A 111 21.67 7.94 5.93
CA ALA A 111 21.85 6.55 6.30
C ALA A 111 22.45 6.47 7.72
N PRO A 112 21.67 6.80 8.76
CA PRO A 112 22.16 6.94 10.12
C PRO A 112 22.46 5.61 10.78
N GLU A 113 23.31 5.63 11.83
CA GLU A 113 23.55 4.51 12.71
C GLU A 113 22.80 4.68 14.03
N VAL A 114 22.13 3.61 14.49
CA VAL A 114 21.46 3.56 15.79
C VAL A 114 22.45 3.13 16.85
N ASN A 115 22.69 4.00 17.83
CA ASN A 115 23.57 3.74 18.96
C ASN A 115 22.79 3.08 20.11
N THR A 116 23.39 2.09 20.74
CA THR A 116 22.79 1.39 21.88
C THR A 116 23.77 1.27 23.03
N ASP A 117 23.25 1.19 24.24
CA ASP A 117 24.03 0.78 25.41
C ASP A 117 24.25 -0.74 25.44
N ASN A 118 24.94 -1.21 26.49
CA ASN A 118 25.21 -2.64 26.68
C ASN A 118 23.94 -3.49 26.89
N GLU A 119 22.86 -2.84 27.30
CA GLU A 119 21.55 -3.48 27.49
C GLU A 119 20.67 -3.45 26.22
N GLY A 120 21.13 -2.77 25.15
CA GLY A 120 20.42 -2.60 23.89
C GLY A 120 19.39 -1.49 23.86
N ASN A 121 19.38 -0.58 24.86
CA ASN A 121 18.54 0.61 24.84
C ASN A 121 19.13 1.63 23.86
N ILE A 122 18.30 2.38 23.16
CA ILE A 122 18.77 3.37 22.19
C ILE A 122 19.27 4.61 22.94
N THR A 123 20.53 4.97 22.71
CA THR A 123 21.18 6.14 23.31
C THR A 123 21.26 7.32 22.36
N GLY A 124 21.08 7.09 21.06
CA GLY A 124 21.12 8.14 20.05
C GLY A 124 21.12 7.57 18.63
N ILE A 125 21.15 8.50 17.69
CA ILE A 125 21.28 8.21 16.26
C ILE A 125 22.44 9.04 15.71
N THR A 126 23.49 8.40 15.21
CA THR A 126 24.63 9.07 14.60
C THR A 126 24.37 9.28 13.11
N LEU A 127 24.38 10.51 12.67
CA LEU A 127 24.23 10.93 11.28
C LEU A 127 25.51 10.67 10.49
N SER A 128 25.40 10.61 9.16
CA SER A 128 26.57 10.49 8.28
C SER A 128 27.56 11.66 8.41
N THR A 129 27.13 12.81 8.93
CA THR A 129 27.98 13.97 9.26
C THR A 129 28.80 13.78 10.54
N GLY A 130 28.56 12.72 11.31
CA GLY A 130 29.21 12.45 12.60
C GLY A 130 28.50 13.07 13.81
N GLU A 131 27.44 13.85 13.62
CA GLU A 131 26.62 14.39 14.69
C GLU A 131 25.72 13.30 15.28
N THR A 132 25.54 13.32 16.60
CA THR A 132 24.62 12.38 17.29
C THR A 132 23.37 13.11 17.76
N LEU A 133 22.22 12.60 17.34
CA LEU A 133 20.90 13.03 17.78
C LEU A 133 20.47 12.22 19.01
N THR A 134 19.89 12.90 19.98
CA THR A 134 19.25 12.27 21.13
C THR A 134 17.77 12.66 21.17
N ALA A 135 16.93 11.71 21.52
CA ALA A 135 15.50 11.91 21.70
C ALA A 135 14.98 11.07 22.86
N GLU A 136 13.84 11.45 23.41
CA GLU A 136 13.16 10.67 24.44
C GLU A 136 12.46 9.45 23.85
N ILE A 137 11.96 9.55 22.59
CA ILE A 137 11.32 8.45 21.86
C ILE A 137 11.82 8.44 20.41
N TYR A 138 12.17 7.25 19.94
CA TYR A 138 12.56 6.97 18.57
C TYR A 138 11.48 6.14 17.85
N ILE A 139 10.98 6.62 16.72
CA ILE A 139 9.92 5.94 15.95
C ILE A 139 10.52 5.34 14.69
N PHE A 140 10.51 4.02 14.58
CA PHE A 140 11.03 3.28 13.44
C PHE A 140 9.88 2.87 12.52
N ALA A 141 9.69 3.61 11.43
CA ALA A 141 8.69 3.38 10.38
C ALA A 141 9.34 3.10 9.01
N ALA A 142 10.55 2.56 9.00
CA ALA A 142 11.38 2.39 7.81
C ALA A 142 11.05 1.12 6.98
N GLY A 143 9.92 0.47 7.22
CA GLY A 143 9.51 -0.73 6.48
C GLY A 143 10.57 -1.84 6.55
N ALA A 144 11.14 -2.23 5.40
CA ALA A 144 12.21 -3.24 5.34
C ALA A 144 13.51 -2.81 6.03
N GLY A 145 13.74 -1.50 6.14
CA GLY A 145 14.91 -0.92 6.81
C GLY A 145 14.92 -1.10 8.32
N ASN A 146 13.76 -1.33 8.95
CA ASN A 146 13.68 -1.51 10.39
C ASN A 146 14.61 -2.62 10.91
N ALA A 147 14.71 -3.74 10.18
CA ALA A 147 15.57 -4.85 10.58
C ALA A 147 17.07 -4.48 10.62
N THR A 148 17.52 -3.63 9.70
CA THR A 148 18.91 -3.17 9.65
C THR A 148 19.18 -2.11 10.72
N LEU A 149 18.28 -1.15 10.87
CA LEU A 149 18.41 -0.07 11.86
C LEU A 149 18.44 -0.60 13.29
N LEU A 150 17.65 -1.62 13.57
CA LEU A 150 17.44 -2.13 14.92
C LEU A 150 18.32 -3.34 15.30
N LYS A 151 19.23 -3.77 14.43
CA LYS A 151 20.00 -5.04 14.60
C LYS A 151 20.68 -5.20 15.97
N ASN A 152 21.06 -4.10 16.62
CA ASN A 152 21.74 -4.08 17.92
C ASN A 152 20.84 -3.62 19.06
N ALA A 153 19.60 -3.20 18.79
CA ALA A 153 18.68 -2.71 19.80
C ALA A 153 17.86 -3.84 20.43
N LYS A 154 17.39 -3.68 21.67
CA LYS A 154 16.39 -4.59 22.28
C LYS A 154 15.17 -4.78 21.39
N ALA A 155 14.76 -3.72 20.71
CA ALA A 155 13.68 -3.74 19.74
C ALA A 155 13.91 -4.68 18.54
N ALA A 156 15.14 -5.20 18.33
CA ALA A 156 15.43 -6.24 17.33
C ALA A 156 14.75 -7.60 17.63
N ASN A 157 14.24 -7.80 18.85
CA ASN A 157 13.48 -9.00 19.19
C ASN A 157 12.15 -9.13 18.41
N ILE A 158 11.75 -8.07 17.72
CA ILE A 158 10.59 -8.12 16.82
C ILE A 158 11.01 -8.77 15.51
N SER A 159 10.51 -9.97 15.27
CA SER A 159 10.72 -10.64 14.01
C SER A 159 9.96 -9.93 12.89
N MET A 160 10.64 -9.62 11.80
CA MET A 160 10.07 -9.11 10.56
C MET A 160 10.07 -10.22 9.51
N GLN A 161 9.01 -10.28 8.71
CA GLN A 161 8.96 -11.12 7.51
C GLN A 161 8.99 -10.26 6.26
N ARG A 162 9.58 -10.80 5.19
CA ARG A 162 9.45 -10.29 3.84
C ARG A 162 8.57 -11.24 3.04
N ARG A 163 7.51 -10.72 2.44
CA ARG A 163 6.66 -11.51 1.55
C ARG A 163 6.80 -10.97 0.12
N PRO A 164 7.56 -11.68 -0.72
CA PRO A 164 7.87 -11.22 -2.05
C PRO A 164 6.63 -11.21 -2.96
N LEU A 165 6.67 -10.35 -3.95
CA LEU A 165 5.73 -10.27 -5.07
C LEU A 165 6.52 -10.13 -6.36
N HIS A 166 6.03 -10.72 -7.45
CA HIS A 166 6.51 -10.46 -8.79
C HIS A 166 5.41 -9.71 -9.56
N GLN A 167 5.46 -8.40 -9.50
CA GLN A 167 4.48 -7.50 -10.12
C GLN A 167 4.71 -7.41 -11.63
N VAL A 168 3.64 -7.11 -12.36
CA VAL A 168 3.70 -6.81 -13.80
C VAL A 168 3.07 -5.45 -14.03
N ALA A 169 3.65 -4.67 -14.91
CA ALA A 169 3.10 -3.43 -15.40
C ALA A 169 2.93 -3.46 -16.92
N ALA A 170 1.83 -2.89 -17.41
CA ALA A 170 1.53 -2.76 -18.83
C ALA A 170 1.22 -1.29 -19.14
N LYS A 171 1.94 -0.68 -20.10
CA LYS A 171 1.86 0.73 -20.46
C LYS A 171 1.37 0.92 -21.89
N GLY A 172 0.54 1.94 -22.09
CA GLY A 172 0.06 2.39 -23.38
C GLY A 172 -1.33 3.03 -23.32
N ASN A 173 -2.05 3.03 -24.44
CA ASN A 173 -3.41 3.57 -24.53
C ASN A 173 -4.42 2.62 -23.85
N LEU A 174 -4.44 2.61 -22.55
CA LEU A 174 -5.26 1.74 -21.72
C LEU A 174 -6.43 2.51 -21.08
N PRO A 175 -7.63 1.92 -20.97
CA PRO A 175 -8.72 2.50 -20.20
C PRO A 175 -8.38 2.45 -18.69
N SER A 176 -8.93 3.42 -17.96
CA SER A 176 -8.81 3.39 -16.48
C SER A 176 -9.64 2.25 -15.90
N ILE A 177 -8.96 1.36 -15.16
CA ILE A 177 -9.58 0.25 -14.42
C ILE A 177 -8.99 0.22 -13.01
N TYR A 178 -9.88 0.17 -12.02
CA TYR A 178 -9.57 0.01 -10.60
C TYR A 178 -10.41 -1.15 -10.10
N ALA A 179 -9.91 -2.37 -10.22
CA ALA A 179 -10.75 -3.54 -9.99
C ALA A 179 -10.00 -4.79 -9.51
N HIS A 180 -10.71 -5.60 -8.74
CA HIS A 180 -10.36 -6.98 -8.42
C HIS A 180 -11.15 -7.93 -9.32
N ALA A 181 -10.47 -8.74 -10.11
CA ALA A 181 -11.07 -9.90 -10.76
C ALA A 181 -11.02 -11.08 -9.80
N VAL A 182 -12.19 -11.64 -9.48
CA VAL A 182 -12.33 -12.81 -8.61
C VAL A 182 -12.77 -14.02 -9.42
N SER A 183 -12.25 -15.19 -9.07
CA SER A 183 -12.57 -16.46 -9.72
C SER A 183 -12.97 -17.49 -8.69
N ILE A 184 -13.74 -18.48 -9.13
CA ILE A 184 -14.08 -19.67 -8.34
C ILE A 184 -12.82 -20.39 -7.84
N ARG A 185 -11.76 -20.37 -8.63
CA ARG A 185 -10.50 -21.07 -8.36
C ARG A 185 -9.62 -20.37 -7.35
N SER A 186 -9.85 -19.07 -7.10
CA SER A 186 -9.08 -18.24 -6.17
C SER A 186 -9.94 -17.70 -5.03
N ALA A 187 -10.62 -18.56 -4.31
CA ALA A 187 -11.68 -18.22 -3.35
C ALA A 187 -11.27 -17.27 -2.19
N SER A 188 -9.98 -17.10 -1.92
CA SER A 188 -9.49 -16.26 -0.82
C SER A 188 -8.74 -15.00 -1.28
N LYS A 189 -8.38 -14.90 -2.57
CA LYS A 189 -7.59 -13.79 -3.13
C LYS A 189 -8.10 -13.43 -4.52
N PRO A 190 -8.05 -12.14 -4.93
CA PRO A 190 -8.31 -11.77 -6.31
C PRO A 190 -7.36 -12.52 -7.26
N ARG A 191 -7.89 -13.08 -8.33
CA ARG A 191 -7.10 -13.70 -9.42
C ARG A 191 -6.16 -12.66 -10.02
N LEU A 192 -6.70 -11.47 -10.30
CA LEU A 192 -5.98 -10.31 -10.80
C LEU A 192 -6.48 -9.05 -10.09
N THR A 193 -5.58 -8.16 -9.74
CA THR A 193 -5.88 -6.80 -9.30
C THR A 193 -5.32 -5.84 -10.33
N ILE A 194 -6.13 -4.88 -10.78
CA ILE A 194 -5.74 -3.86 -11.75
C ILE A 194 -5.91 -2.50 -11.10
N THR A 195 -4.86 -1.70 -11.12
CA THR A 195 -4.89 -0.30 -10.73
C THR A 195 -4.24 0.52 -11.84
N THR A 196 -4.97 1.50 -12.36
CA THR A 196 -4.47 2.40 -13.40
C THR A 196 -3.73 3.57 -12.77
N HIS A 197 -2.59 3.91 -13.32
CA HIS A 197 -1.82 5.09 -12.99
C HIS A 197 -1.54 5.90 -14.25
N HIS A 198 -1.48 7.23 -14.10
CA HIS A 198 -1.14 8.14 -15.17
C HIS A 198 0.36 8.41 -15.15
N CYS A 199 1.02 8.21 -16.29
CA CYS A 199 2.43 8.52 -16.45
C CYS A 199 2.66 9.99 -16.83
N LEU A 200 3.85 10.49 -16.59
CA LEU A 200 4.25 11.85 -16.93
C LEU A 200 4.19 12.13 -18.45
N ASP A 201 4.32 11.12 -19.29
CA ASP A 201 4.23 11.22 -20.76
C ASP A 201 2.80 11.16 -21.30
N GLY A 202 1.80 11.00 -20.43
CA GLY A 202 0.37 10.97 -20.79
C GLY A 202 -0.20 9.59 -21.06
N ASP A 203 0.60 8.54 -21.09
CA ASP A 203 0.12 7.17 -21.16
C ASP A 203 -0.46 6.68 -19.84
N ASN A 204 -1.27 5.64 -19.89
CA ASN A 204 -1.72 4.91 -18.72
C ASN A 204 -0.87 3.66 -18.49
N VAL A 205 -0.64 3.37 -17.22
CA VAL A 205 -0.04 2.11 -16.78
C VAL A 205 -1.04 1.33 -15.96
N TRP A 206 -1.26 0.08 -16.30
CA TRP A 206 -1.89 -0.89 -15.43
C TRP A 206 -0.84 -1.56 -14.54
N TYR A 207 -0.99 -1.40 -13.24
CA TYR A 207 -0.24 -2.12 -12.24
C TYR A 207 -1.01 -3.38 -11.86
N LEU A 208 -0.44 -4.55 -12.20
CA LEU A 208 -1.11 -5.84 -12.11
C LEU A 208 -0.62 -6.64 -10.90
N GLY A 209 -1.54 -6.96 -10.01
CA GLY A 209 -1.27 -7.65 -8.75
C GLY A 209 -2.22 -8.82 -8.47
N GLY A 210 -2.50 -9.05 -7.21
CA GLY A 210 -3.35 -10.15 -6.75
C GLY A 210 -2.60 -11.49 -6.74
N ASN A 211 -3.31 -12.59 -6.99
CA ASN A 211 -2.73 -13.93 -7.04
C ASN A 211 -1.65 -14.06 -8.13
N LEU A 212 -1.80 -13.32 -9.25
CA LEU A 212 -0.79 -13.22 -10.31
C LEU A 212 0.60 -12.90 -9.73
N ALA A 213 0.69 -11.83 -8.92
CA ALA A 213 1.97 -11.39 -8.37
C ALA A 213 2.52 -12.34 -7.29
N GLU A 214 1.66 -12.96 -6.50
CA GLU A 214 2.08 -13.90 -5.44
C GLU A 214 2.62 -15.22 -6.01
N THR A 215 1.95 -15.77 -7.04
CA THR A 215 2.37 -17.03 -7.68
C THR A 215 3.49 -16.87 -8.71
N GLY A 216 3.83 -15.62 -9.02
CA GLY A 216 4.87 -15.27 -9.98
C GLY A 216 6.29 -15.23 -9.42
N VAL A 217 6.47 -15.28 -8.10
CA VAL A 217 7.76 -15.01 -7.42
C VAL A 217 8.93 -15.85 -7.94
N GLY A 218 8.67 -17.10 -8.31
CA GLY A 218 9.72 -18.02 -8.83
C GLY A 218 9.88 -18.02 -10.35
N LYS A 219 9.16 -17.15 -11.08
CA LYS A 219 9.22 -17.10 -12.55
C LYS A 219 10.24 -16.08 -13.04
N SER A 220 10.74 -16.26 -14.25
CA SER A 220 11.47 -15.21 -14.96
C SER A 220 10.55 -14.03 -15.31
N GLY A 221 11.12 -12.86 -15.64
CA GLY A 221 10.34 -11.70 -16.06
C GLY A 221 9.47 -11.98 -17.28
N GLU A 222 10.03 -12.66 -18.28
CA GLU A 222 9.32 -13.02 -19.51
C GLU A 222 8.15 -13.98 -19.23
N GLU A 223 8.40 -15.05 -18.44
CA GLU A 223 7.35 -15.99 -18.05
C GLU A 223 6.22 -15.30 -17.29
N GLN A 224 6.55 -14.38 -16.39
CA GLN A 224 5.56 -13.66 -15.60
C GLN A 224 4.73 -12.71 -16.46
N ILE A 225 5.35 -12.02 -17.42
CA ILE A 225 4.66 -11.17 -18.40
C ILE A 225 3.70 -12.01 -19.25
N GLU A 226 4.14 -13.17 -19.75
CA GLU A 226 3.28 -14.05 -20.54
C GLU A 226 2.09 -14.60 -19.76
N VAL A 227 2.27 -14.90 -18.46
CA VAL A 227 1.15 -15.26 -17.58
C VAL A 227 0.20 -14.07 -17.44
N ALA A 228 0.71 -12.85 -17.20
CA ALA A 228 -0.10 -11.66 -17.08
C ALA A 228 -0.91 -11.35 -18.34
N ARG A 229 -0.29 -11.45 -19.53
CA ARG A 229 -0.97 -11.28 -20.82
C ARG A 229 -2.14 -12.25 -20.99
N ARG A 230 -1.94 -13.53 -20.65
CA ARG A 230 -3.01 -14.53 -20.70
C ARG A 230 -4.14 -14.23 -19.72
N GLU A 231 -3.80 -13.83 -18.49
CA GLU A 231 -4.78 -13.45 -17.48
C GLU A 231 -5.63 -12.26 -17.93
N VAL A 232 -5.00 -11.23 -18.50
CA VAL A 232 -5.71 -10.06 -19.03
C VAL A 232 -6.57 -10.43 -20.21
N LYS A 233 -6.08 -11.20 -21.20
CA LYS A 233 -6.86 -11.65 -22.37
C LYS A 233 -8.07 -12.50 -21.97
N ASP A 234 -7.94 -13.33 -20.94
CA ASP A 234 -9.03 -14.18 -20.45
C ASP A 234 -10.10 -13.37 -19.69
N LEU A 235 -9.68 -12.41 -18.85
CA LEU A 235 -10.58 -11.63 -18.01
C LEU A 235 -11.20 -10.42 -18.72
N LEU A 236 -10.49 -9.82 -19.67
CA LEU A 236 -10.84 -8.60 -20.39
C LEU A 236 -10.64 -8.77 -21.90
N PRO A 237 -11.28 -9.78 -22.54
CA PRO A 237 -11.03 -10.13 -23.94
C PRO A 237 -11.40 -9.01 -24.95
N TRP A 238 -12.11 -7.98 -24.51
CA TRP A 238 -12.48 -6.81 -25.33
C TRP A 238 -11.46 -5.68 -25.27
N ILE A 239 -10.38 -5.83 -24.47
CA ILE A 239 -9.32 -4.84 -24.41
C ILE A 239 -8.18 -5.29 -25.33
N ASP A 240 -7.78 -4.41 -26.24
CA ASP A 240 -6.59 -4.64 -27.06
C ASP A 240 -5.34 -4.40 -26.22
N ILE A 241 -4.50 -5.43 -26.12
CA ILE A 241 -3.23 -5.40 -25.37
C ILE A 241 -2.01 -5.71 -26.23
N ASP A 242 -2.17 -5.79 -27.55
CA ASP A 242 -1.11 -6.27 -28.44
C ASP A 242 0.01 -5.23 -28.62
N ASN A 243 -0.33 -3.94 -28.55
CA ASN A 243 0.62 -2.83 -28.72
C ASN A 243 1.10 -2.19 -27.40
N LEU A 244 0.99 -2.90 -26.28
CA LEU A 244 1.43 -2.39 -24.99
C LEU A 244 2.90 -2.73 -24.73
N SER A 245 3.57 -1.82 -24.02
CA SER A 245 4.87 -2.11 -23.38
C SER A 245 4.63 -2.86 -22.08
N TRP A 246 5.40 -3.94 -21.84
CA TRP A 246 5.27 -4.78 -20.67
C TRP A 246 6.57 -4.88 -19.92
N THR A 247 6.51 -4.80 -18.60
CA THR A 247 7.64 -5.03 -17.72
C THR A 247 7.21 -5.77 -16.45
N SER A 248 8.15 -6.37 -15.75
CA SER A 248 7.91 -7.02 -14.47
C SER A 248 9.02 -6.70 -13.49
N PHE A 249 8.72 -6.70 -12.21
CA PHE A 249 9.68 -6.40 -11.16
C PHE A 249 9.30 -7.07 -9.85
N HIS A 250 10.32 -7.35 -9.03
CA HIS A 250 10.11 -7.91 -7.71
C HIS A 250 10.00 -6.80 -6.67
N ILE A 251 9.10 -6.99 -5.71
CA ILE A 251 8.96 -6.11 -4.55
C ILE A 251 8.64 -6.94 -3.31
N ASP A 252 9.28 -6.61 -2.19
CA ASP A 252 9.02 -7.25 -0.91
C ASP A 252 8.05 -6.42 -0.07
N ARG A 253 7.06 -7.08 0.49
CA ARG A 253 6.25 -6.50 1.57
C ARG A 253 6.94 -6.78 2.90
N ALA A 254 7.42 -5.75 3.56
CA ALA A 254 7.97 -5.84 4.91
C ALA A 254 6.86 -5.70 5.95
N GLU A 255 6.72 -6.68 6.80
CA GLU A 255 5.63 -6.81 7.76
C GLU A 255 6.14 -7.46 9.05
N PRO A 256 5.45 -7.27 10.20
CA PRO A 256 5.76 -8.08 11.39
C PRO A 256 5.55 -9.56 11.07
N ALA A 257 6.47 -10.41 11.54
CA ALA A 257 6.37 -11.85 11.30
C ALA A 257 5.08 -12.43 11.89
N GLN A 258 4.47 -13.31 11.12
CA GLN A 258 3.26 -14.05 11.49
C GLN A 258 3.53 -15.54 11.41
N GLU A 259 2.81 -16.31 12.23
CA GLU A 259 2.77 -17.77 12.05
C GLU A 259 2.38 -18.13 10.62
N ASN A 260 3.09 -19.07 10.03
CA ASN A 260 2.87 -19.53 8.65
C ASN A 260 3.07 -18.45 7.56
N HIS A 261 3.86 -17.38 7.84
CA HIS A 261 4.06 -16.26 6.91
C HIS A 261 2.77 -15.66 6.35
N SER A 262 1.67 -15.72 7.12
CA SER A 262 0.41 -15.13 6.72
C SER A 262 0.50 -13.59 6.69
N ARG A 263 -0.44 -12.95 6.00
CA ARG A 263 -0.54 -11.50 5.99
C ARG A 263 -1.13 -11.01 7.31
N PRO A 264 -0.51 -10.02 7.99
CA PRO A 264 -1.13 -9.38 9.15
C PRO A 264 -2.45 -8.71 8.77
N ASP A 265 -3.45 -8.80 9.62
CA ASP A 265 -4.76 -8.17 9.39
C ASP A 265 -4.81 -6.73 9.90
N PHE A 266 -3.97 -6.37 10.88
CA PHE A 266 -3.96 -5.08 11.56
C PHE A 266 -2.63 -4.36 11.40
N PRO A 267 -2.59 -3.02 11.57
CA PRO A 267 -1.33 -2.31 11.74
C PRO A 267 -0.64 -2.81 13.01
N PHE A 268 0.66 -2.65 13.05
CA PHE A 268 1.48 -3.17 14.14
C PHE A 268 2.32 -2.06 14.73
N VAL A 269 2.23 -1.90 16.05
CA VAL A 269 3.10 -1.03 16.86
C VAL A 269 3.66 -1.85 18.01
N HIS A 270 4.97 -1.83 18.16
CA HIS A 270 5.65 -2.41 19.31
C HIS A 270 6.40 -1.34 20.05
N HIS A 271 6.22 -1.30 21.36
CA HIS A 271 6.93 -0.39 22.25
C HIS A 271 8.01 -1.18 23.00
N SER A 272 9.25 -0.77 22.89
CA SER A 272 10.39 -1.31 23.62
C SER A 272 11.20 -0.15 24.19
N ASP A 273 11.10 0.07 25.47
CA ASP A 273 11.72 1.19 26.20
C ASP A 273 11.43 2.56 25.50
N ASN A 274 12.42 3.18 24.86
CA ASN A 274 12.28 4.44 24.15
C ASN A 274 12.11 4.28 22.63
N ALA A 275 11.84 3.07 22.14
CA ALA A 275 11.64 2.78 20.74
C ALA A 275 10.20 2.36 20.44
N LEU A 276 9.60 2.95 19.41
CA LEU A 276 8.36 2.49 18.76
C LEU A 276 8.71 1.93 17.38
N VAL A 277 8.39 0.66 17.14
CA VAL A 277 8.60 0.01 15.83
C VAL A 277 7.27 -0.28 15.21
N CYS A 278 7.05 0.15 13.96
CA CYS A 278 5.73 0.07 13.38
C CYS A 278 5.72 -0.27 11.88
N TRP A 279 4.61 -0.93 11.46
CA TRP A 279 4.26 -1.21 10.07
C TRP A 279 2.75 -1.04 9.86
N PRO A 280 2.30 -0.33 8.80
CA PRO A 280 0.87 -0.17 8.51
C PRO A 280 0.22 -1.44 7.98
N THR A 281 1.00 -2.38 7.42
CA THR A 281 0.56 -3.62 6.74
C THR A 281 -0.29 -3.41 5.47
N LYS A 282 -1.09 -2.36 5.44
CA LYS A 282 -1.88 -1.88 4.28
C LYS A 282 -1.95 -0.36 4.33
N LEU A 283 -1.92 0.30 3.16
CA LEU A 283 -2.08 1.75 3.09
C LEU A 283 -3.41 2.21 3.74
N THR A 284 -4.50 1.49 3.51
CA THR A 284 -5.81 1.76 4.11
C THR A 284 -5.75 1.88 5.65
N LEU A 285 -4.83 1.15 6.31
CA LEU A 285 -4.72 1.12 7.77
C LEU A 285 -3.74 2.16 8.34
N THR A 286 -3.15 3.01 7.50
CA THR A 286 -2.20 4.04 7.95
C THR A 286 -2.80 5.03 8.97
N PRO A 287 -4.06 5.50 8.85
CA PRO A 287 -4.64 6.34 9.88
C PRO A 287 -4.76 5.64 11.25
N MET A 288 -5.12 4.36 11.26
CA MET A 288 -5.16 3.56 12.49
C MET A 288 -3.77 3.37 13.09
N LEU A 289 -2.74 3.17 12.26
CA LEU A 289 -1.36 3.11 12.73
C LEU A 289 -0.94 4.42 13.37
N ALA A 290 -1.24 5.56 12.74
CA ALA A 290 -0.90 6.88 13.25
C ALA A 290 -1.56 7.14 14.63
N GLU A 291 -2.83 6.75 14.79
CA GLU A 291 -3.54 6.82 16.06
C GLU A 291 -2.87 5.96 17.15
N GLN A 292 -2.53 4.71 16.83
CA GLN A 292 -1.83 3.80 17.76
C GLN A 292 -0.45 4.33 18.17
N VAL A 293 0.34 4.86 17.22
CA VAL A 293 1.64 5.48 17.51
C VAL A 293 1.45 6.71 18.40
N SER A 294 0.48 7.57 18.10
CA SER A 294 0.20 8.77 18.91
C SER A 294 -0.20 8.42 20.35
N HIS A 295 -1.01 7.39 20.54
CA HIS A 295 -1.38 6.91 21.87
C HIS A 295 -0.21 6.26 22.63
N ALA A 296 0.74 5.66 21.91
CA ALA A 296 1.94 5.06 22.53
C ALA A 296 2.98 6.10 22.96
N ILE A 297 2.89 7.33 22.46
CA ILE A 297 3.76 8.43 22.88
C ILE A 297 3.24 8.98 24.20
N SER A 298 3.96 8.71 25.29
CA SER A 298 3.59 9.11 26.66
C SER A 298 4.09 10.50 27.06
N ILE A 299 4.85 11.17 26.19
CA ILE A 299 5.44 12.49 26.45
C ILE A 299 4.74 13.58 25.64
N THR A 300 4.72 14.79 26.17
CA THR A 300 4.27 15.95 25.40
C THR A 300 5.38 16.40 24.46
N PRO A 301 5.15 16.42 23.13
CA PRO A 301 6.18 16.83 22.19
C PRO A 301 6.63 18.27 22.48
N ASN A 302 7.94 18.50 22.39
CA ASN A 302 8.47 19.86 22.42
C ASN A 302 8.20 20.53 21.06
N LEU A 303 7.42 21.61 21.08
CA LEU A 303 7.05 22.37 19.87
C LEU A 303 8.11 23.39 19.44
N SER A 304 9.33 23.34 19.99
CA SER A 304 10.43 24.16 19.47
C SER A 304 10.73 23.84 18.00
N ALA A 305 11.29 24.83 17.30
CA ALA A 305 11.69 24.62 15.92
C ALA A 305 12.65 23.42 15.80
N PRO A 306 12.45 22.51 14.83
CA PRO A 306 13.33 21.37 14.68
C PRO A 306 14.77 21.83 14.41
N PRO A 307 15.77 21.14 14.96
CA PRO A 307 17.16 21.45 14.71
C PRO A 307 17.48 21.31 13.22
N LYS A 308 18.42 22.14 12.74
CA LYS A 308 18.87 22.09 11.34
C LYS A 308 20.17 21.29 11.28
N TYR A 309 20.22 20.37 10.33
CA TYR A 309 21.40 19.53 10.07
C TYR A 309 21.98 19.86 8.69
N ASN A 310 23.29 19.67 8.55
CA ASN A 310 23.96 19.81 7.25
C ASN A 310 23.79 18.52 6.42
N LEU A 311 22.54 18.20 6.14
CA LEU A 311 22.12 17.04 5.36
C LEU A 311 21.18 17.47 4.23
N PRO A 312 21.14 16.74 3.11
CA PRO A 312 20.18 17.01 2.06
C PRO A 312 18.75 16.75 2.57
N HIS A 313 17.84 17.64 2.21
CA HIS A 313 16.42 17.36 2.45
C HIS A 313 15.94 16.20 1.59
N ALA A 314 15.07 15.37 2.15
CA ALA A 314 14.46 14.31 1.38
C ALA A 314 13.44 14.86 0.38
N THR A 315 13.40 14.27 -0.79
CA THR A 315 12.39 14.54 -1.82
C THR A 315 11.47 13.33 -1.96
N VAL A 316 10.23 13.58 -2.39
CA VAL A 316 9.33 12.49 -2.73
C VAL A 316 9.88 11.74 -3.94
N GLY A 317 9.90 10.40 -3.86
CA GLY A 317 10.38 9.55 -4.93
C GLY A 317 9.50 9.61 -6.19
N ILE A 318 10.07 9.23 -7.31
CA ILE A 318 9.34 9.06 -8.57
C ILE A 318 8.46 7.80 -8.44
N SER A 319 7.28 7.84 -9.03
CA SER A 319 6.41 6.66 -9.06
C SER A 319 7.07 5.52 -9.85
N PRO A 320 6.95 4.26 -9.42
CA PRO A 320 7.62 3.15 -10.10
C PRO A 320 7.31 3.06 -11.60
N TRP A 321 6.08 3.36 -11.99
CA TRP A 321 5.66 3.32 -13.41
C TRP A 321 6.28 4.41 -14.28
N ASP A 322 6.82 5.47 -13.72
CA ASP A 322 7.57 6.49 -14.46
C ASP A 322 9.05 6.13 -14.64
N ASP A 323 9.55 5.10 -13.94
CA ASP A 323 10.94 4.65 -13.96
C ASP A 323 11.12 3.25 -14.60
N LEU A 324 10.05 2.51 -14.81
CA LEU A 324 10.05 1.12 -15.31
C LEU A 324 10.06 1.01 -16.84
N PHE A 325 9.72 2.08 -17.60
CA PHE A 325 9.55 2.08 -19.05
C PHE A 325 10.44 3.06 -19.77
#